data_e04b33f9bf5bb6eadc848d9739b5fd17
#
_entry.id   e04b33f9bf5bb6eadc848d9739b5fd17
#
_cell.length_a   1.000
_cell.length_b   1.000
_cell.length_c   1.000
_cell.angle_alpha   90.00
_cell.angle_beta   90.00
_cell.angle_gamma   90.00
#
_symmetry.space_group_name_H-M   'P 1'
#
loop_
_entity.id
_entity.type
_entity.pdbx_description
1 polymer ?
#
loop_
_entity_poly.entity_id
_entity_poly.type
_entity_poly.pdbx_seq_one_letter_code
_entity_poly.pdbx_strand_id
1 'polypeptide(L)'
;MSNPILQKVQTFLEQAGRQNVKISDGLIEEFGEACKSAIRKQFTDERGGKFRLRMSNIGKPLCQLQMEKTGAKAELPDYNFKMKVLFGDLIEASAMLILKASGVDVQSEQKSVKHSGEIEGTYD
;
A
#
# COMPACT_ATOMS: atom_id res chain seq x y z
N MET A 1 4.35 17.77 -24.58
CA MET A 1 5.30 16.68 -24.25
C MET A 1 4.54 15.53 -23.61
N SER A 2 4.65 14.37 -24.17
CA SER A 2 4.06 13.18 -23.59
C SER A 2 4.98 12.62 -22.50
N ASN A 3 4.40 12.27 -21.37
CA ASN A 3 5.12 11.65 -20.26
C ASN A 3 5.58 10.25 -20.69
N PRO A 4 6.90 9.92 -20.58
CA PRO A 4 7.40 8.60 -20.96
C PRO A 4 6.74 7.45 -20.20
N ILE A 5 6.41 7.66 -18.94
CA ILE A 5 5.73 6.65 -18.11
C ILE A 5 4.32 6.40 -18.66
N LEU A 6 3.59 7.46 -18.93
CA LEU A 6 2.25 7.37 -19.50
C LEU A 6 2.25 6.66 -20.86
N GLN A 7 3.23 6.96 -21.71
CA GLN A 7 3.37 6.28 -23.00
C GLN A 7 3.61 4.78 -22.84
N LYS A 8 4.49 4.38 -21.93
CA LYS A 8 4.76 2.97 -21.66
C LYS A 8 3.50 2.22 -21.19
N VAL A 9 2.79 2.81 -20.27
CA VAL A 9 1.55 2.22 -19.74
C VAL A 9 0.50 2.13 -20.83
N GLN A 10 0.32 3.20 -21.60
CA GLN A 10 -0.65 3.23 -22.70
C GLN A 10 -0.34 2.18 -23.77
N THR A 11 0.92 2.08 -24.18
CA THR A 11 1.36 1.08 -25.14
C THR A 11 1.11 -0.34 -24.62
N PHE A 12 1.43 -0.60 -23.36
CA PHE A 12 1.17 -1.88 -22.74
C PHE A 12 -0.32 -2.24 -22.74
N LEU A 13 -1.18 -1.30 -22.37
CA LEU A 13 -2.62 -1.53 -22.33
C LEU A 13 -3.22 -1.76 -23.72
N GLU A 14 -2.73 -1.05 -24.73
CA GLU A 14 -3.15 -1.26 -26.12
C GLU A 14 -2.75 -2.64 -26.62
N GLN A 15 -1.54 -3.07 -26.30
CA GLN A 15 -1.07 -4.42 -26.64
C GLN A 15 -1.85 -5.49 -25.89
N ALA A 16 -2.17 -5.26 -24.63
CA ALA A 16 -2.98 -6.18 -23.83
C ALA A 16 -4.38 -6.37 -24.43
N GLY A 17 -4.97 -5.29 -24.93
CA GLY A 17 -6.26 -5.34 -25.61
C GLY A 17 -6.22 -6.18 -26.90
N ARG A 18 -5.05 -6.32 -27.50
CA ARG A 18 -4.85 -7.17 -28.70
C ARG A 18 -4.33 -8.58 -28.38
N GLN A 19 -4.28 -8.92 -27.09
CA GLN A 19 -3.80 -10.22 -26.58
C GLN A 19 -2.33 -10.53 -26.92
N ASN A 20 -1.51 -9.52 -27.11
CA ASN A 20 -0.10 -9.65 -27.49
C ASN A 20 0.87 -9.42 -26.32
N VAL A 21 0.37 -9.47 -25.07
CA VAL A 21 1.19 -9.18 -23.92
C VAL A 21 1.36 -10.44 -23.06
N LYS A 22 2.59 -10.71 -22.68
CA LYS A 22 2.90 -11.72 -21.67
C LYS A 22 3.36 -10.99 -20.40
N ILE A 23 2.72 -11.32 -19.29
CA ILE A 23 3.15 -10.84 -17.98
C ILE A 23 4.00 -11.95 -17.36
N SER A 24 5.15 -11.59 -16.80
CA SER A 24 6.04 -12.57 -16.17
C SER A 24 5.38 -13.24 -14.97
N ASP A 25 5.67 -14.52 -14.76
CA ASP A 25 5.12 -15.24 -13.61
C ASP A 25 5.53 -14.62 -12.28
N GLY A 26 6.72 -14.05 -12.20
CA GLY A 26 7.18 -13.32 -11.02
C GLY A 26 6.31 -12.13 -10.66
N LEU A 27 5.86 -11.36 -11.65
CA LEU A 27 4.94 -10.24 -11.42
C LEU A 27 3.55 -10.71 -10.99
N ILE A 28 3.07 -11.80 -11.56
CA ILE A 28 1.79 -12.41 -11.17
C ILE A 28 1.86 -12.89 -9.72
N GLU A 29 2.93 -13.56 -9.33
CA GLU A 29 3.15 -14.00 -7.96
C GLU A 29 3.22 -12.83 -6.98
N GLU A 30 3.94 -11.78 -7.34
CA GLU A 30 4.02 -10.57 -6.53
C GLU A 30 2.64 -9.94 -6.33
N PHE A 31 1.85 -9.84 -7.38
CA PHE A 31 0.47 -9.36 -7.30
C PHE A 31 -0.38 -10.26 -6.39
N GLY A 32 -0.27 -11.57 -6.53
CA GLY A 32 -0.98 -12.53 -5.68
C GLY A 32 -0.62 -12.38 -4.20
N GLU A 33 0.66 -12.22 -3.90
CA GLU A 33 1.10 -11.99 -2.51
C GLU A 33 0.59 -10.66 -1.95
N ALA A 34 0.57 -9.61 -2.76
CA ALA A 34 0.01 -8.32 -2.34
C ALA A 34 -1.49 -8.44 -2.01
N CYS A 35 -2.24 -9.17 -2.82
CA CYS A 35 -3.67 -9.43 -2.57
C CYS A 35 -3.89 -10.24 -1.30
N LYS A 36 -3.11 -11.29 -1.10
CA LYS A 36 -3.16 -12.11 0.12
C LYS A 36 -2.85 -11.28 1.36
N SER A 37 -1.83 -10.45 1.29
CA SER A 37 -1.44 -9.55 2.37
C SER A 37 -2.56 -8.56 2.71
N ALA A 38 -3.21 -7.98 1.70
CA ALA A 38 -4.34 -7.08 1.90
C ALA A 38 -5.50 -7.75 2.62
N ILE A 39 -5.83 -8.98 2.23
CA ILE A 39 -6.91 -9.74 2.87
C ILE A 39 -6.55 -10.10 4.31
N ARG A 40 -5.35 -10.58 4.56
CA ARG A 40 -4.89 -10.91 5.92
C ARG A 40 -4.93 -9.68 6.83
N LYS A 41 -4.48 -8.54 6.31
CA LYS A 41 -4.47 -7.28 7.04
C LYS A 41 -5.86 -6.86 7.54
N GLN A 42 -6.90 -7.08 6.73
CA GLN A 42 -8.25 -6.66 7.08
C GLN A 42 -9.03 -7.70 7.89
N PHE A 43 -8.79 -8.98 7.69
CA PHE A 43 -9.60 -10.03 8.28
C PHE A 43 -8.91 -10.80 9.41
N THR A 44 -7.59 -10.85 9.42
CA THR A 44 -6.85 -11.67 10.39
C THR A 44 -5.79 -10.88 11.15
N ASP A 45 -5.71 -9.58 10.92
CA ASP A 45 -4.68 -8.75 11.53
C ASP A 45 -4.93 -8.59 13.02
N GLU A 46 -4.08 -9.20 13.80
CA GLU A 46 -3.93 -8.90 15.21
C GLU A 46 -3.06 -7.65 15.32
N ARG A 47 -3.70 -6.49 15.47
CA ARG A 47 -2.99 -5.23 15.66
C ARG A 47 -2.33 -5.20 17.05
N GLY A 48 -1.40 -6.13 17.29
CA GLY A 48 -0.68 -6.28 18.54
C GLY A 48 0.75 -5.76 18.47
N GLY A 49 0.97 -4.59 17.94
CA GLY A 49 2.29 -3.96 17.92
C GLY A 49 2.52 -3.03 19.09
N LYS A 50 3.78 -2.80 19.45
CA LYS A 50 4.15 -1.75 20.38
C LYS A 50 3.74 -0.39 19.80
N PHE A 51 3.32 0.52 20.68
CA PHE A 51 3.07 1.91 20.28
C PHE A 51 4.32 2.48 19.61
N ARG A 52 4.12 3.12 18.45
CA ARG A 52 5.17 3.85 17.75
C ARG A 52 4.65 5.23 17.37
N LEU A 53 5.49 6.23 17.58
CA LEU A 53 5.17 7.56 17.13
C LEU A 53 5.41 7.63 15.62
N ARG A 54 4.34 7.75 14.85
CA ARG A 54 4.39 7.83 13.39
C ARG A 54 4.21 9.27 12.93
N MET A 55 4.70 9.58 11.74
CA MET A 55 4.50 10.92 11.17
C MET A 55 3.03 11.27 11.04
N SER A 56 2.18 10.30 10.74
CA SER A 56 0.72 10.49 10.68
C SER A 56 0.09 10.82 12.05
N ASN A 57 0.80 10.56 13.15
CA ASN A 57 0.34 10.90 14.50
C ASN A 57 0.69 12.33 14.92
N ILE A 58 1.57 13.00 14.18
CA ILE A 58 1.96 14.39 14.48
C ILE A 58 0.73 15.27 14.26
N GLY A 59 0.41 16.08 15.27
CA GLY A 59 -0.78 16.93 15.23
C GLY A 59 -2.03 16.35 15.89
N LYS A 60 -2.01 15.09 16.29
CA LYS A 60 -3.10 14.53 17.10
C LYS A 60 -3.08 15.13 18.51
N PRO A 61 -4.25 15.28 19.17
CA PRO A 61 -4.29 15.72 20.56
C PRO A 61 -3.40 14.86 21.45
N LEU A 62 -2.70 15.52 22.40
CA LEU A 62 -1.76 14.85 23.30
C LEU A 62 -2.44 13.72 24.10
N CYS A 63 -3.67 13.95 24.58
CA CYS A 63 -4.43 12.94 25.30
C CYS A 63 -4.70 11.69 24.46
N GLN A 64 -4.98 11.85 23.18
CA GLN A 64 -5.18 10.72 22.28
C GLN A 64 -3.88 9.90 22.10
N LEU A 65 -2.75 10.56 21.93
CA LEU A 65 -1.45 9.90 21.82
C LEU A 65 -1.09 9.15 23.12
N GLN A 66 -1.38 9.75 24.27
CA GLN A 66 -1.17 9.10 25.56
C GLN A 66 -2.05 7.87 25.72
N MET A 67 -3.31 7.93 25.31
CA MET A 67 -4.22 6.79 25.35
C MET A 67 -3.72 5.66 24.45
N GLU A 68 -3.27 5.98 23.24
CA GLU A 68 -2.68 4.99 22.33
C GLU A 68 -1.41 4.36 22.93
N LYS A 69 -0.55 5.16 23.56
CA LYS A 69 0.67 4.71 24.20
C LYS A 69 0.40 3.77 25.38
N THR A 70 -0.66 3.99 26.14
CA THR A 70 -1.05 3.17 27.27
C THR A 70 -1.83 1.91 26.87
N GLY A 71 -2.05 1.69 25.58
CA GLY A 71 -2.72 0.50 25.07
C GLY A 71 -4.22 0.57 25.07
N ALA A 72 -4.80 1.77 25.19
CA ALA A 72 -6.24 1.95 25.05
C ALA A 72 -6.66 1.54 23.63
N LYS A 73 -7.63 0.64 23.53
CA LYS A 73 -8.13 0.19 22.24
C LYS A 73 -9.06 1.25 21.67
N ALA A 74 -8.77 1.70 20.45
CA ALA A 74 -9.70 2.49 19.68
C ALA A 74 -10.93 1.64 19.32
N GLU A 75 -12.05 2.28 19.03
CA GLU A 75 -13.19 1.58 18.46
C GLU A 75 -12.76 0.85 17.20
N LEU A 76 -13.27 -0.38 17.03
CA LEU A 76 -12.99 -1.13 15.81
C LEU A 76 -13.59 -0.38 14.62
N PRO A 77 -12.82 -0.24 13.53
CA PRO A 77 -13.34 0.41 12.34
C PRO A 77 -14.57 -0.32 11.81
N ASP A 78 -15.56 0.46 11.35
CA ASP A 78 -16.71 -0.06 10.66
C ASP A 78 -16.28 -0.91 9.44
N TYR A 79 -17.11 -1.93 9.10
CA TYR A 79 -16.84 -2.76 7.93
C TYR A 79 -16.75 -1.96 6.62
N ASN A 80 -17.50 -0.88 6.51
CA ASN A 80 -17.40 0.02 5.35
C ASN A 80 -16.00 0.59 5.19
N PHE A 81 -15.39 1.01 6.30
CA PHE A 81 -14.01 1.50 6.29
C PHE A 81 -13.04 0.39 5.92
N LYS A 82 -13.19 -0.79 6.50
CA LYS A 82 -12.34 -1.94 6.19
C LYS A 82 -12.43 -2.33 4.71
N MET A 83 -13.63 -2.30 4.13
CA MET A 83 -13.81 -2.60 2.72
C MET A 83 -13.16 -1.55 1.82
N LYS A 84 -13.26 -0.27 2.17
CA LYS A 84 -12.58 0.80 1.43
C LYS A 84 -11.06 0.61 1.43
N VAL A 85 -10.49 0.28 2.58
CA VAL A 85 -9.04 0.04 2.69
C VAL A 85 -8.63 -1.19 1.90
N LEU A 86 -9.40 -2.27 1.98
CA LEU A 86 -9.14 -3.49 1.21
C LEU A 86 -9.15 -3.21 -0.30
N PHE A 87 -10.19 -2.54 -0.80
CA PHE A 87 -10.27 -2.20 -2.22
C PHE A 87 -9.16 -1.25 -2.64
N GLY A 88 -8.80 -0.29 -1.78
CA GLY A 88 -7.66 0.58 -2.04
C GLY A 88 -6.36 -0.19 -2.20
N ASP A 89 -6.09 -1.14 -1.32
CA ASP A 89 -4.90 -2.00 -1.39
C ASP A 89 -4.91 -2.88 -2.65
N LEU A 90 -6.06 -3.41 -3.04
CA LEU A 90 -6.18 -4.21 -4.25
C LEU A 90 -5.97 -3.37 -5.52
N ILE A 91 -6.48 -2.15 -5.54
CA ILE A 91 -6.26 -1.21 -6.66
C ILE A 91 -4.78 -0.85 -6.76
N GLU A 92 -4.14 -0.58 -5.63
CA GLU A 92 -2.70 -0.30 -5.59
C GLU A 92 -1.89 -1.48 -6.13
N ALA A 93 -2.19 -2.70 -5.71
CA ALA A 93 -1.53 -3.90 -6.21
C ALA A 93 -1.71 -4.06 -7.72
N SER A 94 -2.91 -3.79 -8.24
CA SER A 94 -3.19 -3.83 -9.67
C SER A 94 -2.41 -2.76 -10.44
N ALA A 95 -2.35 -1.55 -9.92
CA ALA A 95 -1.59 -0.46 -10.51
C ALA A 95 -0.09 -0.78 -10.56
N MET A 96 0.45 -1.35 -9.49
CA MET A 96 1.86 -1.77 -9.45
C MET A 96 2.16 -2.87 -10.47
N LEU A 97 1.26 -3.84 -10.61
CA LEU A 97 1.40 -4.88 -11.63
C LEU A 97 1.46 -4.28 -13.04
N ILE A 98 0.55 -3.38 -13.35
CA ILE A 98 0.48 -2.72 -14.67
C ILE A 98 1.73 -1.88 -14.92
N LEU A 99 2.18 -1.09 -13.93
CA LEU A 99 3.37 -0.26 -14.06
C LEU A 99 4.62 -1.11 -14.32
N LYS A 100 4.82 -2.14 -13.53
CA LYS A 100 5.99 -3.02 -13.69
C LYS A 100 5.94 -3.81 -14.99
N ALA A 101 4.77 -4.30 -15.38
CA ALA A 101 4.59 -5.00 -16.65
C ALA A 101 4.81 -4.09 -17.86
N SER A 102 4.52 -2.80 -17.71
CA SER A 102 4.78 -1.80 -18.76
C SER A 102 6.25 -1.45 -18.95
N GLY A 103 7.13 -1.96 -18.08
CA GLY A 103 8.55 -1.66 -18.10
C GLY A 103 8.96 -0.42 -17.33
N VAL A 104 8.07 0.11 -16.49
CA VAL A 104 8.40 1.21 -15.58
C VAL A 104 9.16 0.64 -14.39
N ASP A 105 10.32 1.22 -14.10
CA ASP A 105 11.09 0.85 -12.92
C ASP A 105 10.50 1.56 -11.71
N VAL A 106 9.85 0.78 -10.84
CA VAL A 106 9.24 1.30 -9.60
C VAL A 106 10.24 1.06 -8.47
N GLN A 107 10.76 2.14 -7.93
CA GLN A 107 11.68 2.12 -6.79
C GLN A 107 10.99 2.70 -5.56
N SER A 108 11.45 2.32 -4.38
CA SER A 108 11.01 2.90 -3.12
C SER A 108 9.51 2.73 -2.82
N GLU A 109 9.00 1.52 -3.01
CA GLU A 109 7.63 1.18 -2.61
C GLU A 109 7.51 1.29 -1.09
N GLN A 110 6.69 2.22 -0.62
CA GLN A 110 6.36 2.42 0.81
C GLN A 110 7.58 2.29 1.75
N LYS A 111 8.64 2.97 1.40
CA LYS A 111 9.87 2.91 2.18
C LYS A 111 9.69 3.58 3.53
N SER A 112 10.06 2.87 4.58
CA SER A 112 10.03 3.40 5.93
C SER A 112 11.14 4.41 6.16
N VAL A 113 10.79 5.55 6.75
CA VAL A 113 11.73 6.61 7.11
C VAL A 113 11.67 6.81 8.61
N LYS A 114 12.83 6.81 9.26
CA LYS A 114 12.94 7.07 10.69
C LYS A 114 13.63 8.39 10.94
N HIS A 115 13.09 9.16 11.86
CA HIS A 115 13.70 10.38 12.36
C HIS A 115 13.95 10.25 13.86
N SER A 116 15.19 10.45 14.28
CA SER A 116 15.64 10.35 15.69
C SER A 116 15.33 9.03 16.42
N GLY A 117 14.99 7.98 15.71
CA GLY A 117 14.71 6.66 16.27
C GLY A 117 13.34 6.48 16.92
N GLU A 118 12.62 7.56 17.19
CA GLU A 118 11.30 7.53 17.83
C GLU A 118 10.15 7.81 16.87
N ILE A 119 10.41 8.55 15.80
CA ILE A 119 9.40 8.93 14.80
C ILE A 119 9.70 8.19 13.51
N GLU A 120 8.71 7.49 12.99
CA GLU A 120 8.83 6.79 11.71
C GLU A 120 7.63 7.07 10.80
N GLY A 121 7.84 6.95 9.52
CA GLY A 121 6.81 7.09 8.52
C GLY A 121 7.15 6.30 7.28
N THR A 122 6.20 6.17 6.38
CA THR A 122 6.39 5.53 5.08
C THR A 122 6.05 6.52 3.97
N TYR A 123 6.72 6.39 2.84
CA TYR A 123 6.39 7.16 1.66
C TYR A 123 6.25 6.22 0.44
N ASP A 124 5.44 6.65 -0.47
CA ASP A 124 5.15 5.90 -1.70
C ASP A 124 6.10 6.24 -2.85
#